data_a74ef04ff70cd1e065b63f322d514fd0
#
_entry.id   a74ef04ff70cd1e065b63f322d514fd0
#
_cell.length_a   1.000
_cell.length_b   1.000
_cell.length_c   1.000
_cell.angle_alpha   90.00
_cell.angle_beta   90.00
_cell.angle_gamma   90.00
#
_symmetry.space_group_name_H-M   'P 1'
#
loop_
_entity.id
_entity.type
_entity.pdbx_description
1 polymer ?
#
loop_
_entity_poly.entity_id
_entity_poly.type
_entity_poly.pdbx_seq_one_letter_code
_entity_poly.pdbx_strand_id
1 'polypeptide(L)'
;MLTCALDLTPMRKVNNLKLIFHENDFYTIEPKERLFEALSESIQVKIRIINKDNPPIQNVIKMAIMFTRNNTVRIVNKQLRIPFDYLIKPMVNSNVQFQSSSSSTSSLSGSSSNMMIISKLILSRSNSSDEQFPTRMRCKSLLENLTEYFSPNIEDGLGFTFANFEQIFASIKSINRGDNVCFIVESNNAAGWLLSMQELLRQLFKKIPNNCFRLISFQINQNIIENILAATKSRVDCKMNIIKIKKEIEKFTEHFRVLQKQILVRSKEKTPVPLNNLQKVLFMIQQKIVKKMDILMILNSSIDECNHRLWIQLMILKLILKKFSKCKSEKLEQFVSLIAIKQMAHFDSNWEQLFQLGIHEIFDLNKELKNVSKSINFNVDDIEYLGQILRKIFTTMSENLITIDFDD
;
A
#
# COMPACT_ATOMS: atom_id res chain seq x y z
N MET A 1 -16.82 -5.93 -10.68
CA MET A 1 -16.11 -6.72 -11.72
C MET A 1 -15.93 -5.82 -12.92
N LEU A 2 -14.69 -5.57 -13.33
CA LEU A 2 -14.37 -4.76 -14.51
C LEU A 2 -14.10 -5.68 -15.68
N THR A 3 -14.70 -5.39 -16.83
CA THR A 3 -14.39 -6.08 -18.09
C THR A 3 -13.75 -5.05 -19.02
N CYS A 4 -12.48 -5.28 -19.37
CA CYS A 4 -11.75 -4.41 -20.29
C CYS A 4 -11.57 -5.13 -21.61
N ALA A 5 -11.82 -4.44 -22.73
CA ALA A 5 -11.40 -4.88 -24.05
C ALA A 5 -10.01 -4.33 -24.34
N LEU A 6 -9.06 -5.22 -24.59
CA LEU A 6 -7.73 -4.86 -25.04
C LEU A 6 -7.68 -4.98 -26.56
N ASP A 7 -7.49 -3.87 -27.24
CA ASP A 7 -7.28 -3.86 -28.67
C ASP A 7 -5.78 -3.99 -28.98
N LEU A 8 -5.43 -5.09 -29.66
CA LEU A 8 -4.07 -5.39 -30.08
C LEU A 8 -3.99 -5.32 -31.60
N THR A 9 -3.85 -4.12 -32.10
CA THR A 9 -3.58 -3.91 -33.53
C THR A 9 -2.05 -3.79 -33.75
N PRO A 10 -1.37 -4.86 -34.16
CA PRO A 10 0.04 -4.76 -34.46
C PRO A 10 0.25 -4.07 -35.81
N MET A 11 1.19 -3.14 -35.84
CA MET A 11 1.60 -2.46 -37.08
C MET A 11 2.23 -3.40 -38.13
N ARG A 12 2.58 -4.64 -37.74
CA ARG A 12 3.24 -5.64 -38.61
C ARG A 12 2.77 -7.04 -38.27
N LYS A 13 2.75 -7.94 -39.24
CA LYS A 13 2.40 -9.36 -39.01
C LYS A 13 3.39 -9.98 -38.02
N VAL A 14 2.86 -10.54 -36.95
CA VAL A 14 3.58 -11.31 -35.93
C VAL A 14 2.86 -12.67 -35.76
N ASN A 15 3.64 -13.71 -35.45
CA ASN A 15 3.11 -15.05 -35.25
C ASN A 15 3.22 -15.43 -33.77
N ASN A 16 2.40 -16.38 -33.32
CA ASN A 16 2.44 -16.92 -31.96
C ASN A 16 2.42 -15.85 -30.86
N LEU A 17 1.42 -14.96 -30.91
CA LEU A 17 1.25 -13.94 -29.89
C LEU A 17 0.70 -14.57 -28.60
N LYS A 18 1.47 -14.45 -27.51
CA LYS A 18 1.02 -14.86 -26.18
C LYS A 18 1.01 -13.64 -25.25
N LEU A 19 -0.11 -13.43 -24.56
CA LEU A 19 -0.23 -12.47 -23.49
C LEU A 19 -0.13 -13.17 -22.14
N ILE A 20 0.66 -12.62 -21.24
CA ILE A 20 0.82 -13.13 -19.88
C ILE A 20 0.65 -11.94 -18.93
N PHE A 21 -0.34 -12.01 -18.04
CA PHE A 21 -0.52 -11.03 -16.99
C PHE A 21 0.28 -11.45 -15.77
N HIS A 22 1.10 -10.55 -15.25
CA HIS A 22 1.85 -10.80 -14.03
C HIS A 22 0.92 -10.79 -12.82
N GLU A 23 1.21 -11.62 -11.85
CA GLU A 23 0.51 -11.61 -10.57
C GLU A 23 0.58 -10.23 -9.92
N ASN A 24 -0.51 -9.84 -9.29
CA ASN A 24 -0.68 -8.54 -8.68
C ASN A 24 -1.41 -8.71 -7.34
N ASP A 25 -0.93 -8.03 -6.30
CA ASP A 25 -1.50 -8.11 -4.96
C ASP A 25 -2.88 -7.45 -4.84
N PHE A 26 -3.28 -6.66 -5.84
CA PHE A 26 -4.53 -5.89 -5.83
C PHE A 26 -5.61 -6.44 -6.75
N TYR A 27 -5.21 -7.16 -7.80
CA TYR A 27 -6.13 -7.56 -8.86
C TYR A 27 -5.94 -9.02 -9.26
N THR A 28 -7.04 -9.75 -9.37
CA THR A 28 -7.09 -11.00 -10.14
C THR A 28 -7.49 -10.71 -11.57
N ILE A 29 -6.84 -11.38 -12.51
CA ILE A 29 -7.03 -11.17 -13.94
C ILE A 29 -7.37 -12.50 -14.59
N GLU A 30 -8.45 -12.52 -15.36
CA GLU A 30 -8.90 -13.70 -16.08
C GLU A 30 -9.14 -13.37 -17.57
N PRO A 31 -8.52 -14.11 -18.48
CA PRO A 31 -7.56 -15.19 -18.28
C PRO A 31 -6.17 -14.68 -17.89
N LYS A 32 -5.41 -15.43 -17.08
CA LYS A 32 -4.02 -15.06 -16.69
C LYS A 32 -3.07 -15.06 -17.89
N GLU A 33 -3.31 -15.95 -18.85
CA GLU A 33 -2.56 -16.02 -20.10
C GLU A 33 -3.48 -16.40 -21.27
N ARG A 34 -3.15 -15.93 -22.46
CA ARG A 34 -3.88 -16.26 -23.68
C ARG A 34 -2.92 -16.32 -24.88
N LEU A 35 -3.05 -17.37 -25.66
CA LEU A 35 -2.35 -17.57 -26.93
C LEU A 35 -3.29 -17.15 -28.08
N PHE A 36 -2.75 -16.48 -29.08
CA PHE A 36 -3.46 -16.04 -30.27
C PHE A 36 -2.83 -16.67 -31.51
N GLU A 37 -3.65 -17.33 -32.29
CA GLU A 37 -3.25 -17.88 -33.58
C GLU A 37 -3.36 -16.82 -34.69
N ALA A 38 -4.32 -15.91 -34.56
CA ALA A 38 -4.54 -14.81 -35.49
C ALA A 38 -4.83 -13.48 -34.76
N LEU A 39 -4.38 -12.38 -35.33
CA LEU A 39 -4.25 -11.05 -34.70
C LEU A 39 -5.42 -10.11 -34.94
N SER A 40 -6.60 -10.61 -35.26
CA SER A 40 -7.76 -9.75 -35.57
C SER A 40 -8.77 -9.57 -34.42
N GLU A 41 -8.49 -10.10 -33.25
CA GLU A 41 -9.49 -10.15 -32.17
C GLU A 41 -9.16 -9.20 -31.02
N SER A 42 -10.15 -8.45 -30.56
CA SER A 42 -10.12 -7.75 -29.28
C SER A 42 -10.20 -8.78 -28.15
N ILE A 43 -9.40 -8.56 -27.10
CA ILE A 43 -9.38 -9.47 -25.95
C ILE A 43 -10.21 -8.87 -24.84
N GLN A 44 -11.16 -9.63 -24.35
CA GLN A 44 -11.85 -9.31 -23.12
C GLN A 44 -11.10 -9.90 -21.92
N VAL A 45 -10.71 -9.02 -21.00
CA VAL A 45 -10.03 -9.35 -19.75
C VAL A 45 -10.92 -8.95 -18.59
N LYS A 46 -11.19 -9.90 -17.70
CA LYS A 46 -11.95 -9.66 -16.47
C LYS A 46 -10.97 -9.31 -15.34
N ILE A 47 -11.15 -8.16 -14.74
CA ILE A 47 -10.32 -7.67 -13.63
C ILE A 47 -11.19 -7.59 -12.39
N ARG A 48 -10.73 -8.22 -11.29
CA ARG A 48 -11.39 -8.15 -9.98
C ARG A 48 -10.41 -7.62 -8.93
N ILE A 49 -10.87 -6.77 -8.04
CA ILE A 49 -10.09 -6.30 -6.88
C ILE A 49 -10.06 -7.44 -5.85
N ILE A 50 -8.86 -7.78 -5.37
CA ILE A 50 -8.64 -8.88 -4.42
C ILE A 50 -8.97 -8.44 -3.00
N ASN A 51 -8.42 -7.29 -2.58
CA ASN A 51 -8.59 -6.79 -1.22
C ASN A 51 -10.06 -6.38 -0.99
N LYS A 52 -10.58 -6.69 0.21
CA LYS A 52 -11.96 -6.36 0.61
C LYS A 52 -12.04 -5.16 1.54
N ASP A 53 -10.91 -4.76 2.15
CA ASP A 53 -10.88 -3.76 3.21
C ASP A 53 -10.33 -2.41 2.75
N ASN A 54 -9.46 -2.42 1.73
CA ASN A 54 -8.82 -1.21 1.24
C ASN A 54 -8.81 -1.16 -0.29
N PRO A 55 -8.96 0.03 -0.89
CA PRO A 55 -8.81 0.21 -2.32
C PRO A 55 -7.36 -0.10 -2.75
N PRO A 56 -7.16 -0.46 -4.02
CA PRO A 56 -5.83 -0.75 -4.53
C PRO A 56 -4.96 0.53 -4.47
N ILE A 57 -3.74 0.40 -3.93
CA ILE A 57 -2.79 1.53 -3.88
C ILE A 57 -2.09 1.80 -5.22
N GLN A 58 -2.28 0.93 -6.17
CA GLN A 58 -1.76 1.07 -7.54
C GLN A 58 -2.85 0.66 -8.55
N ASN A 59 -3.03 1.48 -9.56
CA ASN A 59 -3.97 1.20 -10.65
C ASN A 59 -3.27 0.70 -11.92
N VAL A 60 -2.19 -0.06 -11.76
CA VAL A 60 -1.36 -0.55 -12.87
C VAL A 60 -1.24 -2.06 -12.82
N ILE A 61 -1.51 -2.70 -13.96
CA ILE A 61 -1.32 -4.12 -14.20
C ILE A 61 -0.13 -4.29 -15.15
N LYS A 62 0.80 -5.16 -14.80
CA LYS A 62 1.93 -5.49 -15.67
C LYS A 62 1.57 -6.69 -16.52
N MET A 63 1.95 -6.63 -17.80
CA MET A 63 1.80 -7.74 -18.73
C MET A 63 3.03 -7.92 -19.59
N ALA A 64 3.34 -9.17 -19.94
CA ALA A 64 4.33 -9.52 -20.96
C ALA A 64 3.61 -9.93 -22.24
N ILE A 65 4.04 -9.38 -23.34
CA ILE A 65 3.59 -9.72 -24.69
C ILE A 65 4.74 -10.50 -25.35
N MET A 66 4.53 -11.78 -25.59
CA MET A 66 5.49 -12.64 -26.28
C MET A 66 5.01 -12.85 -27.71
N PHE A 67 5.89 -12.74 -28.66
CA PHE A 67 5.59 -12.99 -30.07
C PHE A 67 6.83 -13.43 -30.85
N THR A 68 6.62 -14.12 -31.96
CA THR A 68 7.67 -14.56 -32.86
C THR A 68 7.75 -13.63 -34.06
N ARG A 69 8.94 -13.12 -34.36
CA ARG A 69 9.24 -12.31 -35.53
C ARG A 69 10.57 -12.76 -36.12
N ASN A 70 10.59 -13.07 -37.42
CA ASN A 70 11.76 -13.57 -38.12
C ASN A 70 12.43 -14.76 -37.39
N ASN A 71 11.62 -15.74 -36.98
CA ASN A 71 12.02 -16.93 -36.22
C ASN A 71 12.68 -16.64 -34.86
N THR A 72 12.62 -15.40 -34.38
CA THR A 72 13.12 -15.03 -33.06
C THR A 72 11.95 -14.70 -32.14
N VAL A 73 11.96 -15.28 -30.92
CA VAL A 73 10.98 -14.94 -29.87
C VAL A 73 11.36 -13.60 -29.26
N ARG A 74 10.39 -12.71 -29.17
CA ARG A 74 10.54 -11.41 -28.53
C ARG A 74 9.53 -11.27 -27.40
N ILE A 75 9.97 -10.59 -26.32
CA ILE A 75 9.15 -10.28 -25.16
C ILE A 75 9.13 -8.78 -24.98
N VAL A 76 7.92 -8.21 -24.89
CA VAL A 76 7.72 -6.79 -24.61
C VAL A 76 6.91 -6.68 -23.33
N ASN A 77 7.49 -6.05 -22.31
CA ASN A 77 6.78 -5.75 -21.07
C ASN A 77 5.99 -4.45 -21.22
N LYS A 78 4.71 -4.51 -20.92
CA LYS A 78 3.79 -3.36 -20.95
C LYS A 78 3.09 -3.20 -19.61
N GLN A 79 2.60 -2.00 -19.37
CA GLN A 79 1.80 -1.67 -18.20
C GLN A 79 0.43 -1.19 -18.69
N LEU A 80 -0.61 -1.89 -18.23
CA LEU A 80 -2.00 -1.49 -18.42
C LEU A 80 -2.42 -0.69 -17.20
N ARG A 81 -2.85 0.53 -17.40
CA ARG A 81 -3.42 1.34 -16.32
C ARG A 81 -4.92 1.19 -16.31
N ILE A 82 -5.47 0.87 -15.15
CA ILE A 82 -6.91 0.93 -14.91
C ILE A 82 -7.26 2.41 -14.75
N PRO A 83 -8.18 2.95 -15.57
CA PRO A 83 -8.63 4.34 -15.43
C PRO A 83 -9.24 4.56 -14.03
N PHE A 84 -9.02 5.75 -13.47
CA PHE A 84 -9.44 6.06 -12.10
C PHE A 84 -10.96 6.07 -11.92
N ASP A 85 -11.68 6.48 -12.95
CA ASP A 85 -13.14 6.48 -13.05
C ASP A 85 -13.77 5.10 -12.82
N TYR A 86 -13.07 4.00 -13.17
CA TYR A 86 -13.54 2.65 -12.85
C TYR A 86 -13.34 2.25 -11.39
N LEU A 87 -12.51 2.96 -10.67
CA LEU A 87 -12.19 2.66 -9.26
C LEU A 87 -13.03 3.47 -8.28
N ILE A 88 -13.80 4.43 -8.76
CA ILE A 88 -14.58 5.36 -7.94
C ILE A 88 -16.04 5.37 -8.31
N LYS A 89 -16.89 5.81 -7.37
CA LYS A 89 -18.29 6.16 -7.59
C LYS A 89 -18.51 7.58 -7.12
N PRO A 90 -19.14 8.45 -7.94
CA PRO A 90 -19.46 9.81 -7.51
C PRO A 90 -20.41 9.79 -6.31
N MET A 91 -20.21 10.70 -5.38
CA MET A 91 -21.16 10.94 -4.31
C MET A 91 -22.27 11.84 -4.85
N VAL A 92 -23.44 11.27 -5.10
CA VAL A 92 -24.65 12.00 -5.51
C VAL A 92 -25.29 12.56 -4.23
N ASN A 93 -25.35 13.87 -4.10
CA ASN A 93 -25.96 14.60 -2.98
C ASN A 93 -25.37 14.26 -1.61
N SER A 94 -24.32 14.91 -1.24
CA SER A 94 -23.91 14.92 0.14
C SER A 94 -24.07 16.30 0.77
N ASN A 95 -25.15 16.48 1.51
CA ASN A 95 -25.15 17.25 2.74
C ASN A 95 -24.26 16.59 3.81
N VAL A 96 -23.19 15.92 3.42
CA VAL A 96 -22.09 15.61 4.33
C VAL A 96 -21.35 16.94 4.48
N GLN A 97 -21.92 17.82 5.30
CA GLN A 97 -21.15 18.84 5.97
C GLN A 97 -19.99 18.08 6.63
N PHE A 98 -18.82 18.18 6.03
CA PHE A 98 -17.58 17.85 6.71
C PHE A 98 -17.51 18.81 7.91
N GLN A 99 -18.06 18.37 9.04
CA GLN A 99 -17.91 19.08 10.29
C GLN A 99 -16.41 19.04 10.59
N SER A 100 -15.76 20.14 10.31
CA SER A 100 -14.51 20.53 10.97
C SER A 100 -14.85 20.75 12.44
N SER A 101 -15.05 19.67 13.19
CA SER A 101 -15.21 19.70 14.62
C SER A 101 -13.84 19.87 15.27
N SER A 102 -13.41 21.12 15.34
CA SER A 102 -12.57 21.58 16.44
C SER A 102 -13.46 21.60 17.69
N SER A 103 -13.51 20.53 18.44
CA SER A 103 -13.91 20.55 19.86
C SER A 103 -13.46 19.27 20.53
N SER A 104 -12.46 19.46 21.38
CA SER A 104 -12.07 18.61 22.48
C SER A 104 -13.25 18.11 23.28
N THR A 105 -13.48 16.82 23.40
CA THR A 105 -13.93 16.16 24.63
C THR A 105 -13.60 14.67 24.61
N SER A 106 -12.90 14.28 25.64
CA SER A 106 -12.52 12.94 26.02
C SER A 106 -13.70 12.00 26.21
N SER A 107 -13.67 10.83 25.58
CA SER A 107 -14.24 9.61 26.19
C SER A 107 -13.61 8.36 25.58
N LEU A 108 -13.01 7.57 26.45
CA LEU A 108 -12.44 6.26 26.27
C LEU A 108 -13.51 5.26 25.79
N SER A 109 -13.39 4.80 24.56
CA SER A 109 -13.86 3.48 24.15
C SER A 109 -13.18 3.10 22.83
N GLY A 110 -12.52 1.92 22.81
CA GLY A 110 -11.63 1.47 21.75
C GLY A 110 -12.33 1.15 20.43
N SER A 111 -12.55 2.17 19.65
CA SER A 111 -12.78 2.08 18.21
C SER A 111 -11.78 3.03 17.58
N SER A 112 -10.94 2.52 16.67
CA SER A 112 -10.01 3.31 15.89
C SER A 112 -10.79 4.45 15.22
N SER A 113 -10.69 5.65 15.79
CA SER A 113 -11.20 6.87 15.18
C SER A 113 -10.57 6.97 13.79
N ASN A 114 -11.38 6.88 12.74
CA ASN A 114 -10.97 7.08 11.36
C ASN A 114 -10.55 8.55 11.21
N MET A 115 -9.30 8.82 11.53
CA MET A 115 -8.72 10.16 11.45
C MET A 115 -8.67 10.56 9.98
N MET A 116 -9.35 11.66 9.64
CA MET A 116 -9.31 12.23 8.29
C MET A 116 -7.87 12.61 7.92
N ILE A 117 -7.41 12.11 6.79
CA ILE A 117 -6.15 12.53 6.18
C ILE A 117 -6.45 13.72 5.28
N ILE A 118 -5.85 14.85 5.58
CA ILE A 118 -6.00 16.10 4.83
C ILE A 118 -4.63 16.54 4.36
N SER A 119 -4.50 16.84 3.08
CA SER A 119 -3.28 17.43 2.54
C SER A 119 -3.59 18.63 1.67
N LYS A 120 -2.69 19.61 1.70
CA LYS A 120 -2.76 20.85 0.90
C LYS A 120 -1.53 20.93 0.00
N LEU A 121 -1.77 21.10 -1.28
CA LEU A 121 -0.73 21.25 -2.31
C LEU A 121 -0.87 22.64 -2.91
N ILE A 122 0.14 23.51 -2.71
CA ILE A 122 0.10 24.88 -3.19
C ILE A 122 1.05 25.05 -4.38
N LEU A 123 0.47 25.45 -5.50
CA LEU A 123 1.17 25.74 -6.74
C LEU A 123 1.11 27.24 -7.02
N SER A 124 2.21 27.84 -7.47
CA SER A 124 2.25 29.20 -8.00
C SER A 124 2.45 29.20 -9.50
N ARG A 125 1.90 30.18 -10.14
CA ARG A 125 2.15 30.46 -11.55
C ARG A 125 3.64 30.85 -11.72
N SER A 126 4.28 30.30 -12.73
CA SER A 126 5.61 30.74 -13.14
C SER A 126 5.48 32.04 -13.93
N ASN A 127 6.33 33.03 -13.66
CA ASN A 127 6.31 34.34 -14.34
C ASN A 127 6.76 34.29 -15.81
N SER A 128 6.93 33.11 -16.39
CA SER A 128 7.14 32.97 -17.84
C SER A 128 5.85 33.37 -18.55
N SER A 129 5.97 34.34 -19.43
CA SER A 129 4.94 35.04 -20.19
C SER A 129 4.08 34.19 -21.14
N ASP A 130 3.90 32.92 -20.85
CA ASP A 130 3.12 32.01 -21.68
C ASP A 130 1.67 32.03 -21.26
N GLU A 131 0.83 32.47 -22.18
CA GLU A 131 -0.65 32.56 -22.11
C GLU A 131 -1.37 31.21 -21.81
N GLN A 132 -0.61 30.13 -21.63
CA GLN A 132 -1.14 28.77 -21.53
C GLN A 132 -1.54 28.33 -20.10
N PHE A 133 -1.27 29.13 -19.08
CA PHE A 133 -1.74 28.79 -17.74
C PHE A 133 -3.18 29.27 -17.56
N PRO A 134 -4.14 28.39 -17.32
CA PRO A 134 -5.53 28.80 -17.14
C PRO A 134 -5.65 29.74 -15.93
N THR A 135 -6.28 30.90 -16.13
CA THR A 135 -6.47 31.95 -15.12
C THR A 135 -7.21 31.42 -13.88
N ARG A 136 -8.00 30.39 -14.04
CA ARG A 136 -8.66 29.60 -12.98
C ARG A 136 -8.47 28.13 -13.25
N MET A 137 -7.71 27.48 -12.39
CA MET A 137 -7.57 26.04 -12.44
C MET A 137 -8.62 25.40 -11.52
N ARG A 138 -9.60 24.73 -12.10
CA ARG A 138 -10.64 24.01 -11.38
C ARG A 138 -10.36 22.52 -11.40
N CYS A 139 -10.71 21.80 -10.34
CA CYS A 139 -10.65 20.33 -10.33
C CYS A 139 -11.38 19.74 -11.53
N LYS A 140 -12.49 20.33 -11.95
CA LYS A 140 -13.25 19.94 -13.16
C LYS A 140 -12.38 19.92 -14.41
N SER A 141 -11.56 20.93 -14.65
CA SER A 141 -10.72 21.00 -15.85
C SER A 141 -9.55 20.02 -15.82
N LEU A 142 -9.08 19.65 -14.62
CA LEU A 142 -8.04 18.64 -14.45
C LEU A 142 -8.56 17.21 -14.62
N LEU A 143 -9.75 16.97 -14.11
CA LEU A 143 -10.36 15.65 -14.01
C LEU A 143 -11.57 15.55 -14.98
N GLU A 144 -11.46 16.13 -16.18
CA GLU A 144 -12.54 16.21 -17.16
C GLU A 144 -13.26 14.89 -17.43
N ASN A 145 -12.52 13.79 -17.49
CA ASN A 145 -13.09 12.45 -17.69
C ASN A 145 -14.00 12.01 -16.52
N LEU A 146 -13.89 12.67 -15.36
CA LEU A 146 -14.72 12.39 -14.19
C LEU A 146 -15.90 13.36 -14.08
N THR A 147 -15.87 14.51 -14.76
CA THR A 147 -16.87 15.55 -14.61
C THR A 147 -18.23 15.18 -15.19
N GLU A 148 -18.29 14.26 -16.16
CA GLU A 148 -19.55 13.75 -16.69
C GLU A 148 -20.40 13.03 -15.62
N TYR A 149 -19.75 12.50 -14.58
CA TYR A 149 -20.38 11.76 -13.48
C TYR A 149 -20.71 12.62 -12.26
N PHE A 150 -20.22 13.87 -12.19
CA PHE A 150 -20.39 14.74 -11.02
C PHE A 150 -21.43 15.82 -11.26
N SER A 151 -22.30 16.02 -10.27
CA SER A 151 -23.33 17.05 -10.30
C SER A 151 -22.74 18.44 -10.57
N PRO A 152 -23.36 19.26 -11.44
CA PRO A 152 -22.84 20.57 -11.84
C PRO A 152 -22.72 21.60 -10.71
N ASN A 153 -23.30 21.35 -9.54
CA ASN A 153 -23.43 22.32 -8.44
C ASN A 153 -22.25 22.35 -7.46
N ILE A 154 -21.23 21.48 -7.63
CA ILE A 154 -20.02 21.51 -6.77
C ILE A 154 -18.98 22.35 -7.47
N GLU A 155 -18.91 23.64 -7.13
CA GLU A 155 -18.15 24.62 -7.89
C GLU A 155 -16.64 24.33 -7.97
N ASP A 156 -15.97 23.79 -6.92
CA ASP A 156 -14.54 23.60 -6.93
C ASP A 156 -14.06 22.29 -6.25
N GLY A 157 -14.92 21.26 -6.15
CA GLY A 157 -14.57 20.00 -5.48
C GLY A 157 -15.21 18.77 -6.10
N LEU A 158 -14.53 17.64 -5.97
CA LEU A 158 -14.98 16.32 -6.41
C LEU A 158 -14.97 15.39 -5.19
N GLY A 159 -16.16 14.97 -4.74
CA GLY A 159 -16.33 13.96 -3.68
C GLY A 159 -16.71 12.61 -4.29
N PHE A 160 -16.08 11.53 -3.84
CA PHE A 160 -16.34 10.19 -4.35
C PHE A 160 -16.06 9.12 -3.29
N THR A 161 -16.66 7.95 -3.48
CA THR A 161 -16.33 6.72 -2.76
C THR A 161 -15.61 5.77 -3.69
N PHE A 162 -14.89 4.79 -3.14
CA PHE A 162 -14.22 3.79 -3.97
C PHE A 162 -15.17 2.65 -4.33
N ALA A 163 -15.10 2.18 -5.56
CA ALA A 163 -15.89 1.05 -6.04
C ALA A 163 -15.60 -0.19 -5.16
N ASN A 164 -16.63 -0.83 -4.63
CA ASN A 164 -16.60 -1.91 -3.65
C ASN A 164 -16.18 -1.52 -2.22
N PHE A 165 -15.95 -0.23 -1.93
CA PHE A 165 -15.53 0.29 -0.61
C PHE A 165 -16.35 1.54 -0.30
N GLU A 166 -17.66 1.40 -0.17
CA GLU A 166 -18.59 2.54 0.01
C GLU A 166 -18.36 3.32 1.31
N GLN A 167 -17.75 2.67 2.33
CA GLN A 167 -17.33 3.30 3.58
C GLN A 167 -16.06 4.16 3.43
N ILE A 168 -15.32 4.01 2.33
CA ILE A 168 -14.10 4.77 2.07
C ILE A 168 -14.43 5.88 1.09
N PHE A 169 -14.27 7.10 1.55
CA PHE A 169 -14.50 8.28 0.74
C PHE A 169 -13.22 9.11 0.60
N ALA A 170 -13.17 9.88 -0.49
CA ALA A 170 -12.15 10.88 -0.71
C ALA A 170 -12.76 12.11 -1.39
N SER A 171 -12.11 13.24 -1.23
CA SER A 171 -12.44 14.46 -1.96
C SER A 171 -11.19 15.16 -2.45
N ILE A 172 -11.31 15.81 -3.61
CA ILE A 172 -10.27 16.67 -4.20
C ILE A 172 -10.93 18.03 -4.45
N LYS A 173 -10.41 19.08 -3.82
CA LYS A 173 -10.90 20.45 -3.93
C LYS A 173 -9.81 21.35 -4.47
N SER A 174 -10.18 22.39 -5.24
CA SER A 174 -9.26 23.45 -5.67
C SER A 174 -9.72 24.79 -5.18
N ILE A 175 -8.79 25.57 -4.59
CA ILE A 175 -9.03 26.93 -4.14
C ILE A 175 -8.02 27.83 -4.85
N ASN A 176 -8.53 28.79 -5.63
CA ASN A 176 -7.69 29.77 -6.30
C ASN A 176 -7.51 30.99 -5.40
N ARG A 177 -6.26 31.39 -5.15
CA ARG A 177 -5.88 32.57 -4.34
C ARG A 177 -4.86 33.41 -5.11
N GLY A 178 -5.35 34.38 -5.89
CA GLY A 178 -4.50 35.19 -6.77
C GLY A 178 -3.73 34.30 -7.76
N ASP A 179 -2.41 34.42 -7.76
CA ASP A 179 -1.52 33.61 -8.62
C ASP A 179 -1.28 32.19 -8.12
N ASN A 180 -1.83 31.85 -6.95
CA ASN A 180 -1.65 30.54 -6.35
C ASN A 180 -2.93 29.70 -6.47
N VAL A 181 -2.72 28.41 -6.68
CA VAL A 181 -3.79 27.40 -6.64
C VAL A 181 -3.47 26.41 -5.54
N CYS A 182 -4.40 26.23 -4.61
CA CYS A 182 -4.31 25.26 -3.54
C CYS A 182 -5.22 24.07 -3.87
N PHE A 183 -4.65 22.88 -3.99
CA PHE A 183 -5.41 21.63 -4.07
C PHE A 183 -5.45 21.00 -2.66
N ILE A 184 -6.65 20.64 -2.23
CA ILE A 184 -6.89 19.95 -0.96
C ILE A 184 -7.35 18.55 -1.30
N VAL A 185 -6.64 17.53 -0.81
CA VAL A 185 -7.04 16.12 -0.93
C VAL A 185 -7.35 15.59 0.46
N GLU A 186 -8.57 15.09 0.63
CA GLU A 186 -9.09 14.58 1.88
C GLU A 186 -9.52 13.12 1.71
N SER A 187 -9.30 12.27 2.70
CA SER A 187 -9.84 10.90 2.74
C SER A 187 -9.88 10.37 4.18
N ASN A 188 -10.85 9.51 4.46
CA ASN A 188 -10.90 8.76 5.72
C ASN A 188 -10.03 7.49 5.71
N ASN A 189 -9.28 7.25 4.63
CA ASN A 189 -8.44 6.06 4.48
C ASN A 189 -7.13 6.40 3.75
N ALA A 190 -6.02 5.86 4.25
CA ALA A 190 -4.68 6.14 3.73
C ALA A 190 -4.46 5.65 2.29
N ALA A 191 -5.01 4.48 1.93
CA ALA A 191 -4.95 3.97 0.56
C ALA A 191 -5.79 4.82 -0.40
N GLY A 192 -6.99 5.23 0.04
CA GLY A 192 -7.86 6.14 -0.70
C GLY A 192 -7.21 7.50 -0.95
N TRP A 193 -6.60 8.07 0.09
CA TRP A 193 -5.83 9.31 -0.04
C TRP A 193 -4.67 9.16 -1.03
N LEU A 194 -3.88 8.10 -0.89
CA LEU A 194 -2.72 7.84 -1.74
C LEU A 194 -3.12 7.73 -3.22
N LEU A 195 -4.16 6.98 -3.51
CA LEU A 195 -4.65 6.79 -4.87
C LEU A 195 -5.18 8.11 -5.47
N SER A 196 -5.92 8.89 -4.67
CA SER A 196 -6.46 10.21 -5.07
C SER A 196 -5.34 11.21 -5.36
N MET A 197 -4.32 11.26 -4.50
CA MET A 197 -3.17 12.13 -4.66
C MET A 197 -2.32 11.74 -5.88
N GLN A 198 -2.10 10.44 -6.10
CA GLN A 198 -1.39 9.96 -7.28
C GLN A 198 -2.11 10.35 -8.57
N GLU A 199 -3.45 10.24 -8.60
CA GLU A 199 -4.22 10.62 -9.77
C GLU A 199 -4.21 12.13 -10.00
N LEU A 200 -4.38 12.94 -8.95
CA LEU A 200 -4.26 14.40 -9.02
C LEU A 200 -2.90 14.81 -9.60
N LEU A 201 -1.81 14.30 -9.05
CA LEU A 201 -0.46 14.61 -9.53
C LEU A 201 -0.26 14.16 -10.98
N ARG A 202 -0.78 12.99 -11.34
CA ARG A 202 -0.70 12.49 -12.71
C ARG A 202 -1.39 13.41 -13.69
N GLN A 203 -2.60 13.89 -13.35
CA GLN A 203 -3.35 14.81 -14.21
C GLN A 203 -2.67 16.18 -14.29
N LEU A 204 -2.16 16.70 -13.17
CA LEU A 204 -1.39 17.94 -13.14
C LEU A 204 -0.20 17.87 -14.09
N PHE A 205 0.64 16.84 -13.98
CA PHE A 205 1.82 16.68 -14.85
C PHE A 205 1.49 16.34 -16.30
N LYS A 206 0.30 15.80 -16.58
CA LYS A 206 -0.14 15.51 -17.95
C LYS A 206 -0.68 16.75 -18.67
N LYS A 207 -1.48 17.57 -17.97
CA LYS A 207 -2.22 18.67 -18.57
C LYS A 207 -1.48 20.00 -18.51
N ILE A 208 -0.54 20.13 -17.57
CA ILE A 208 0.20 21.39 -17.36
C ILE A 208 1.67 21.15 -17.69
N PRO A 209 2.25 21.91 -18.63
CA PRO A 209 3.67 21.88 -18.91
C PRO A 209 4.49 22.21 -17.63
N ASN A 210 5.60 21.53 -17.42
CA ASN A 210 6.45 21.68 -16.21
C ASN A 210 6.94 23.12 -15.99
N ASN A 211 6.95 23.95 -17.05
CA ASN A 211 7.45 25.33 -16.99
C ASN A 211 6.37 26.33 -16.52
N CYS A 212 5.10 25.95 -16.51
CA CYS A 212 3.99 26.85 -16.24
C CYS A 212 3.63 26.99 -14.76
N PHE A 213 4.13 26.09 -13.91
CA PHE A 213 3.86 26.14 -12.47
C PHE A 213 5.07 25.77 -11.63
N ARG A 214 5.14 26.36 -10.44
CA ARG A 214 6.12 26.03 -9.41
C ARG A 214 5.36 25.53 -8.18
N LEU A 215 5.80 24.41 -7.65
CA LEU A 215 5.33 23.90 -6.38
C LEU A 215 5.92 24.77 -5.25
N ILE A 216 5.06 25.39 -4.44
CA ILE A 216 5.46 26.24 -3.32
C ILE A 216 5.55 25.43 -2.04
N SER A 217 4.46 24.73 -1.67
CA SER A 217 4.42 23.96 -0.44
C SER A 217 3.51 22.75 -0.57
N PHE A 218 3.79 21.77 0.26
CA PHE A 218 2.95 20.60 0.50
C PHE A 218 2.78 20.44 2.01
N GLN A 219 1.55 20.35 2.47
CA GLN A 219 1.19 20.16 3.87
C GLN A 219 0.36 18.90 4.02
N ILE A 220 0.56 18.15 5.07
CA ILE A 220 -0.24 16.97 5.42
C ILE A 220 -0.43 16.92 6.93
N ASN A 221 -1.65 16.66 7.39
CA ASN A 221 -2.01 16.62 8.80
C ASN A 221 -1.62 15.32 9.53
N GLN A 222 -0.70 14.54 8.97
CA GLN A 222 -0.26 13.28 9.55
C GLN A 222 1.26 13.22 9.69
N ASN A 223 1.71 12.76 10.84
CA ASN A 223 3.11 12.41 11.05
C ASN A 223 3.42 11.05 10.41
N ILE A 224 3.91 11.07 9.18
CA ILE A 224 4.17 9.87 8.38
C ILE A 224 5.20 8.96 9.03
N ILE A 225 6.20 9.54 9.70
CA ILE A 225 7.25 8.76 10.37
C ILE A 225 6.64 7.97 11.52
N GLU A 226 5.84 8.63 12.36
CA GLU A 226 5.16 7.96 13.48
C GLU A 226 4.19 6.88 12.99
N ASN A 227 3.49 7.13 11.88
CA ASN A 227 2.63 6.12 11.26
C ASN A 227 3.42 4.89 10.76
N ILE A 228 4.59 5.10 10.17
CA ILE A 228 5.49 4.01 9.74
C ILE A 228 5.98 3.22 10.96
N LEU A 229 6.39 3.92 12.02
CA LEU A 229 6.88 3.29 13.24
C LEU A 229 5.77 2.49 13.95
N ALA A 230 4.56 3.05 14.04
CA ALA A 230 3.40 2.37 14.60
C ALA A 230 3.03 1.10 13.79
N ALA A 231 3.05 1.20 12.45
CA ALA A 231 2.80 0.06 11.57
C ALA A 231 3.90 -1.02 11.70
N THR A 232 5.17 -0.60 11.80
CA THR A 232 6.30 -1.50 12.04
C THR A 232 6.17 -2.20 13.38
N LYS A 233 5.81 -1.47 14.44
CA LYS A 233 5.59 -2.03 15.78
C LYS A 233 4.49 -3.08 15.75
N SER A 234 3.33 -2.77 15.18
CA SER A 234 2.22 -3.73 15.07
C SER A 234 2.64 -5.00 14.34
N ARG A 235 3.46 -4.89 13.30
CA ARG A 235 3.99 -6.03 12.56
C ARG A 235 4.95 -6.86 13.41
N VAL A 236 5.88 -6.24 14.12
CA VAL A 236 6.83 -6.92 15.01
C VAL A 236 6.10 -7.65 16.13
N ASP A 237 5.14 -7.00 16.80
CA ASP A 237 4.32 -7.60 17.85
C ASP A 237 3.53 -8.83 17.33
N CYS A 238 2.96 -8.74 16.13
CA CYS A 238 2.30 -9.86 15.49
C CYS A 238 3.27 -11.04 15.23
N LYS A 239 4.48 -10.76 14.70
CA LYS A 239 5.53 -11.78 14.49
C LYS A 239 5.94 -12.47 15.80
N MET A 240 6.14 -11.70 16.86
CA MET A 240 6.50 -12.24 18.17
C MET A 240 5.42 -13.17 18.72
N ASN A 241 4.14 -12.78 18.54
CA ASN A 241 3.01 -13.64 18.92
C ASN A 241 2.96 -14.93 18.09
N ILE A 242 3.21 -14.87 16.78
CA ILE A 242 3.30 -16.06 15.91
C ILE A 242 4.40 -17.00 16.40
N ILE A 243 5.60 -16.48 16.70
CA ILE A 243 6.72 -17.28 17.20
C ILE A 243 6.36 -17.96 18.53
N LYS A 244 5.71 -17.21 19.45
CA LYS A 244 5.25 -17.74 20.74
C LYS A 244 4.26 -18.89 20.56
N ILE A 245 3.23 -18.71 19.74
CA ILE A 245 2.21 -19.73 19.48
C ILE A 245 2.83 -20.97 18.80
N LYS A 246 3.74 -20.80 17.84
CA LYS A 246 4.46 -21.93 17.21
C LYS A 246 5.23 -22.75 18.26
N LYS A 247 5.97 -22.11 19.16
CA LYS A 247 6.68 -22.81 20.26
C LYS A 247 5.72 -23.56 21.20
N GLU A 248 4.54 -23.00 21.47
CA GLU A 248 3.54 -23.68 22.29
C GLU A 248 2.96 -24.91 21.56
N ILE A 249 2.70 -24.82 20.26
CA ILE A 249 2.24 -25.95 19.44
C ILE A 249 3.30 -27.06 19.44
N GLU A 250 4.59 -26.72 19.27
CA GLU A 250 5.69 -27.68 19.31
C GLU A 250 5.71 -28.45 20.63
N LYS A 251 5.63 -27.75 21.77
CA LYS A 251 5.58 -28.38 23.11
C LYS A 251 4.38 -29.32 23.24
N PHE A 252 3.17 -28.90 22.82
CA PHE A 252 2.01 -29.76 22.88
C PHE A 252 2.13 -30.97 21.93
N THR A 253 2.75 -30.80 20.78
CA THR A 253 3.00 -31.89 19.82
C THR A 253 3.96 -32.91 20.38
N GLU A 254 5.00 -32.49 21.08
CA GLU A 254 5.92 -33.40 21.77
C GLU A 254 5.22 -34.17 22.88
N HIS A 255 4.42 -33.51 23.72
CA HIS A 255 3.61 -34.20 24.74
C HIS A 255 2.64 -35.20 24.11
N PHE A 256 2.00 -34.85 23.01
CA PHE A 256 1.10 -35.73 22.27
C PHE A 256 1.81 -37.00 21.79
N ARG A 257 3.04 -36.85 21.23
CA ARG A 257 3.86 -37.98 20.76
C ARG A 257 4.27 -38.89 21.90
N VAL A 258 4.66 -38.33 23.04
CA VAL A 258 5.03 -39.12 24.26
C VAL A 258 3.83 -39.95 24.74
N LEU A 259 2.64 -39.34 24.86
CA LEU A 259 1.43 -40.03 25.26
C LEU A 259 1.02 -41.12 24.26
N GLN A 260 1.12 -40.87 22.96
CA GLN A 260 0.88 -41.91 21.95
C GLN A 260 1.80 -43.11 22.13
N LYS A 261 3.11 -42.88 22.37
CA LYS A 261 4.07 -43.96 22.65
C LYS A 261 3.69 -44.73 23.92
N GLN A 262 3.32 -44.05 24.99
CA GLN A 262 2.89 -44.70 26.24
C GLN A 262 1.61 -45.56 26.04
N ILE A 263 0.65 -45.08 25.29
CA ILE A 263 -0.56 -45.85 24.94
C ILE A 263 -0.18 -47.09 24.14
N LEU A 264 0.68 -46.94 23.12
CA LEU A 264 1.14 -48.07 22.29
C LEU A 264 1.91 -49.13 23.10
N VAL A 265 2.79 -48.72 24.03
CA VAL A 265 3.50 -49.65 24.89
C VAL A 265 2.51 -50.40 25.78
N ARG A 266 1.59 -49.70 26.46
CA ARG A 266 0.60 -50.34 27.35
C ARG A 266 -0.38 -51.23 26.62
N SER A 267 -0.75 -50.90 25.36
CA SER A 267 -1.63 -51.71 24.55
C SER A 267 -0.98 -53.04 24.14
N LYS A 268 0.36 -53.14 24.14
CA LYS A 268 1.11 -54.34 23.83
C LYS A 268 1.36 -55.23 25.08
N GLU A 269 1.14 -54.71 26.26
CA GLU A 269 1.26 -55.45 27.50
C GLU A 269 0.12 -56.45 27.66
N LYS A 270 0.41 -57.69 28.11
CA LYS A 270 -0.59 -58.74 28.23
C LYS A 270 -1.61 -58.50 29.36
N THR A 271 -1.35 -57.54 30.25
CA THR A 271 -2.25 -57.16 31.34
C THR A 271 -3.12 -55.98 30.91
N PRO A 272 -4.45 -56.09 30.97
CA PRO A 272 -5.36 -55.00 30.59
C PRO A 272 -5.29 -53.86 31.65
N VAL A 273 -4.46 -52.86 31.39
CA VAL A 273 -4.48 -51.60 32.18
C VAL A 273 -5.46 -50.65 31.56
N PRO A 274 -6.36 -50.00 32.34
CA PRO A 274 -7.32 -49.05 31.77
C PRO A 274 -6.59 -47.85 31.12
N LEU A 275 -6.78 -47.71 29.80
CA LEU A 275 -6.19 -46.62 28.99
C LEU A 275 -7.01 -45.34 29.00
N ASN A 276 -8.19 -45.38 29.65
CA ASN A 276 -9.16 -44.28 29.59
C ASN A 276 -8.60 -42.90 30.02
N ASN A 277 -7.76 -42.88 31.04
CA ASN A 277 -7.16 -41.63 31.52
C ASN A 277 -6.12 -41.08 30.53
N LEU A 278 -5.28 -41.94 29.93
CA LEU A 278 -4.32 -41.50 28.90
C LEU A 278 -4.99 -41.03 27.64
N GLN A 279 -6.08 -41.70 27.23
CA GLN A 279 -6.89 -41.29 26.08
C GLN A 279 -7.57 -39.95 26.30
N LYS A 280 -8.12 -39.70 27.52
CA LYS A 280 -8.68 -38.39 27.90
C LYS A 280 -7.62 -37.28 27.82
N VAL A 281 -6.43 -37.52 28.37
CA VAL A 281 -5.35 -36.52 28.32
C VAL A 281 -4.88 -36.29 26.89
N LEU A 282 -4.75 -37.35 26.08
CA LEU A 282 -4.41 -37.22 24.66
C LEU A 282 -5.43 -36.36 23.91
N PHE A 283 -6.71 -36.60 24.13
CA PHE A 283 -7.77 -35.81 23.53
C PHE A 283 -7.73 -34.34 23.95
N MET A 284 -7.49 -34.07 25.26
CA MET A 284 -7.34 -32.70 25.75
C MET A 284 -6.14 -31.97 25.11
N ILE A 285 -5.02 -32.67 24.91
CA ILE A 285 -3.85 -32.06 24.25
C ILE A 285 -4.15 -31.82 22.77
N GLN A 286 -4.80 -32.77 22.10
CA GLN A 286 -5.23 -32.56 20.71
C GLN A 286 -6.13 -31.34 20.57
N GLN A 287 -7.12 -31.17 21.44
CA GLN A 287 -7.97 -29.96 21.44
C GLN A 287 -7.17 -28.66 21.66
N LYS A 288 -6.16 -28.69 22.56
CA LYS A 288 -5.29 -27.55 22.76
C LYS A 288 -4.47 -27.21 21.50
N ILE A 289 -3.95 -28.23 20.79
CA ILE A 289 -3.22 -28.04 19.54
C ILE A 289 -4.16 -27.38 18.50
N VAL A 290 -5.36 -27.90 18.31
CA VAL A 290 -6.32 -27.36 17.34
C VAL A 290 -6.65 -25.90 17.64
N LYS A 291 -6.99 -25.58 18.92
CA LYS A 291 -7.25 -24.19 19.32
C LYS A 291 -6.06 -23.25 19.04
N LYS A 292 -4.82 -23.74 19.28
CA LYS A 292 -3.63 -22.93 18.98
C LYS A 292 -3.38 -22.78 17.47
N MET A 293 -3.71 -23.77 16.69
CA MET A 293 -3.68 -23.68 15.22
C MET A 293 -4.67 -22.65 14.69
N ASP A 294 -5.89 -22.59 15.24
CA ASP A 294 -6.89 -21.58 14.89
C ASP A 294 -6.37 -20.17 15.19
N ILE A 295 -5.77 -19.97 16.37
CA ILE A 295 -5.13 -18.68 16.73
C ILE A 295 -4.00 -18.35 15.75
N LEU A 296 -3.18 -19.32 15.37
CA LEU A 296 -2.09 -19.12 14.40
C LEU A 296 -2.62 -18.69 13.02
N MET A 297 -3.74 -19.26 12.58
CA MET A 297 -4.39 -18.85 11.32
C MET A 297 -4.84 -17.38 11.39
N ILE A 298 -5.47 -16.97 12.48
CA ILE A 298 -5.88 -15.56 12.70
C ILE A 298 -4.66 -14.64 12.69
N LEU A 299 -3.59 -15.00 13.41
CA LEU A 299 -2.37 -14.20 13.45
C LEU A 299 -1.68 -14.09 12.08
N ASN A 300 -1.70 -15.15 11.27
CA ASN A 300 -1.17 -15.09 9.91
C ASN A 300 -1.99 -14.14 9.02
N SER A 301 -3.30 -14.11 9.17
CA SER A 301 -4.12 -13.09 8.48
C SER A 301 -3.82 -11.68 8.98
N SER A 302 -3.62 -11.51 10.30
CA SER A 302 -3.28 -10.22 10.90
C SER A 302 -1.93 -9.68 10.45
N ILE A 303 -0.94 -10.55 10.21
CA ILE A 303 0.37 -10.09 9.71
C ILE A 303 0.27 -9.56 8.28
N ASP A 304 -0.60 -10.13 7.44
CA ASP A 304 -0.84 -9.65 6.09
C ASP A 304 -1.50 -8.25 6.12
N GLU A 305 -2.40 -8.02 7.07
CA GLU A 305 -2.98 -6.69 7.28
C GLU A 305 -1.93 -5.67 7.77
N CYS A 306 -1.06 -6.07 8.71
CA CYS A 306 0.05 -5.23 9.16
C CYS A 306 1.02 -4.89 8.01
N ASN A 307 1.36 -5.89 7.18
CA ASN A 307 2.19 -5.68 5.98
C ASN A 307 1.54 -4.68 5.02
N HIS A 308 0.23 -4.81 4.81
CA HIS A 308 -0.51 -3.91 3.92
C HIS A 308 -0.53 -2.48 4.46
N ARG A 309 -0.79 -2.27 5.75
CA ARG A 309 -0.74 -0.95 6.40
C ARG A 309 0.65 -0.33 6.28
N LEU A 310 1.70 -1.08 6.59
CA LEU A 310 3.08 -0.61 6.47
C LEU A 310 3.41 -0.24 5.03
N TRP A 311 3.01 -1.05 4.07
CA TRP A 311 3.22 -0.77 2.65
C TRP A 311 2.58 0.54 2.21
N ILE A 312 1.33 0.81 2.62
CA ILE A 312 0.65 2.08 2.33
C ILE A 312 1.48 3.26 2.85
N GLN A 313 1.95 3.22 4.11
CA GLN A 313 2.72 4.30 4.69
C GLN A 313 4.07 4.52 3.96
N LEU A 314 4.76 3.45 3.60
CA LEU A 314 5.99 3.53 2.80
C LEU A 314 5.73 4.10 1.40
N MET A 315 4.59 3.79 0.79
CA MET A 315 4.21 4.35 -0.51
C MET A 315 3.84 5.83 -0.43
N ILE A 316 3.22 6.27 0.68
CA ILE A 316 2.99 7.70 0.96
C ILE A 316 4.33 8.41 1.09
N LEU A 317 5.23 7.87 1.90
CA LEU A 317 6.58 8.42 2.07
C LEU A 317 7.31 8.52 0.73
N LYS A 318 7.29 7.46 -0.06
CA LYS A 318 7.88 7.44 -1.41
C LYS A 318 7.30 8.52 -2.32
N LEU A 319 5.97 8.69 -2.30
CA LEU A 319 5.31 9.71 -3.11
C LEU A 319 5.82 11.11 -2.75
N ILE A 320 5.90 11.40 -1.44
CA ILE A 320 6.36 12.68 -0.92
C ILE A 320 7.82 12.92 -1.31
N LEU A 321 8.70 12.00 -1.01
CA LEU A 321 10.12 12.15 -1.32
C LEU A 321 10.38 12.30 -2.83
N LYS A 322 9.67 11.53 -3.66
CA LYS A 322 9.85 11.56 -5.11
C LYS A 322 9.30 12.83 -5.77
N LYS A 323 8.20 13.39 -5.24
CA LYS A 323 7.46 14.47 -5.91
C LYS A 323 7.70 15.84 -5.30
N PHE A 324 7.99 15.90 -4.00
CA PHE A 324 8.07 17.16 -3.25
C PHE A 324 9.48 17.48 -2.76
N SER A 325 10.47 16.59 -2.96
CA SER A 325 11.87 16.92 -2.67
C SER A 325 12.46 17.83 -3.75
N LYS A 326 13.08 18.93 -3.31
CA LYS A 326 13.85 19.85 -4.18
C LYS A 326 15.22 19.26 -4.54
N CYS A 327 15.76 18.40 -3.70
CA CYS A 327 17.10 17.87 -3.85
C CYS A 327 17.05 16.49 -4.54
N LYS A 328 17.72 16.37 -5.66
CA LYS A 328 18.00 15.08 -6.31
C LYS A 328 19.37 14.59 -5.86
N SER A 329 19.50 14.23 -4.58
CA SER A 329 20.73 13.58 -4.13
C SER A 329 20.69 12.09 -4.42
N GLU A 330 21.82 11.49 -4.74
CA GLU A 330 21.96 10.08 -4.98
C GLU A 330 21.49 9.26 -3.77
N LYS A 331 21.81 9.71 -2.55
CA LYS A 331 21.34 9.10 -1.29
C LYS A 331 19.82 9.08 -1.19
N LEU A 332 19.14 10.14 -1.61
CA LEU A 332 17.69 10.21 -1.64
C LEU A 332 17.10 9.19 -2.64
N GLU A 333 17.68 9.06 -3.83
CA GLU A 333 17.23 8.08 -4.82
C GLU A 333 17.43 6.65 -4.34
N GLN A 334 18.56 6.36 -3.69
CA GLN A 334 18.84 5.08 -3.05
C GLN A 334 17.81 4.79 -1.94
N PHE A 335 17.52 5.77 -1.07
CA PHE A 335 16.51 5.63 -0.03
C PHE A 335 15.10 5.42 -0.59
N VAL A 336 14.71 6.19 -1.60
CA VAL A 336 13.44 5.99 -2.32
C VAL A 336 13.37 4.60 -2.96
N SER A 337 14.50 4.07 -3.43
CA SER A 337 14.57 2.70 -3.96
C SER A 337 14.42 1.65 -2.85
N LEU A 338 15.02 1.85 -1.70
CA LEU A 338 14.92 0.97 -0.53
C LEU A 338 13.47 0.84 -0.04
N ILE A 339 12.74 1.96 0.08
CA ILE A 339 11.33 1.97 0.50
C ILE A 339 10.35 1.56 -0.60
N ALA A 340 10.82 1.40 -1.85
CA ALA A 340 9.98 1.10 -3.01
C ALA A 340 9.61 -0.39 -3.09
N ILE A 341 8.87 -0.89 -2.11
CA ILE A 341 8.36 -2.26 -2.11
C ILE A 341 7.39 -2.44 -3.28
N LYS A 342 7.64 -3.44 -4.12
CA LYS A 342 6.85 -3.68 -5.33
C LYS A 342 5.67 -4.62 -5.11
N GLN A 343 5.77 -5.53 -4.15
CA GLN A 343 4.79 -6.56 -3.83
C GLN A 343 4.81 -6.87 -2.33
N MET A 344 3.70 -7.33 -1.77
CA MET A 344 3.61 -7.74 -0.37
C MET A 344 4.55 -8.91 -0.03
N ALA A 345 4.82 -9.79 -0.97
CA ALA A 345 5.78 -10.89 -0.83
C ALA A 345 7.22 -10.45 -0.49
N HIS A 346 7.54 -9.16 -0.68
CA HIS A 346 8.85 -8.60 -0.30
C HIS A 346 8.97 -8.28 1.19
N PHE A 347 7.88 -8.39 1.97
CA PHE A 347 7.94 -8.34 3.43
C PHE A 347 8.28 -9.71 4.00
N ASP A 348 9.49 -10.18 3.74
CA ASP A 348 10.02 -11.41 4.33
C ASP A 348 10.25 -11.30 5.85
N SER A 349 10.68 -12.40 6.46
CA SER A 349 10.81 -12.49 7.91
C SER A 349 11.78 -11.47 8.51
N ASN A 350 12.76 -11.00 7.74
CA ASN A 350 13.86 -10.14 8.21
C ASN A 350 13.81 -8.74 7.60
N TRP A 351 12.64 -8.34 7.05
CA TRP A 351 12.52 -7.06 6.36
C TRP A 351 12.94 -5.87 7.22
N GLU A 352 12.58 -5.83 8.51
CA GLU A 352 12.92 -4.71 9.41
C GLU A 352 14.42 -4.55 9.59
N GLN A 353 15.13 -5.67 9.72
CA GLN A 353 16.60 -5.68 9.84
C GLN A 353 17.26 -5.20 8.54
N LEU A 354 16.80 -5.70 7.40
CA LEU A 354 17.30 -5.29 6.08
C LEU A 354 17.01 -3.82 5.82
N PHE A 355 15.85 -3.34 6.23
CA PHE A 355 15.48 -1.93 6.10
C PHE A 355 16.38 -1.04 6.94
N GLN A 356 16.63 -1.40 8.21
CA GLN A 356 17.53 -0.68 9.09
C GLN A 356 18.97 -0.66 8.54
N LEU A 357 19.49 -1.83 8.13
CA LEU A 357 20.84 -1.94 7.55
C LEU A 357 20.97 -1.08 6.27
N GLY A 358 19.98 -1.13 5.40
CA GLY A 358 19.97 -0.31 4.18
C GLY A 358 19.98 1.20 4.45
N ILE A 359 19.26 1.65 5.49
CA ILE A 359 19.32 3.05 5.93
C ILE A 359 20.72 3.42 6.41
N HIS A 360 21.34 2.56 7.23
CA HIS A 360 22.70 2.79 7.72
C HIS A 360 23.72 2.87 6.58
N GLU A 361 23.61 2.01 5.59
CA GLU A 361 24.49 1.99 4.42
C GLU A 361 24.36 3.26 3.60
N ILE A 362 23.13 3.70 3.31
CA ILE A 362 22.85 4.88 2.47
C ILE A 362 23.32 6.17 3.14
N PHE A 363 23.13 6.30 4.45
CA PHE A 363 23.41 7.56 5.17
C PHE A 363 24.75 7.55 5.91
N ASP A 364 25.58 6.52 5.75
CA ASP A 364 26.89 6.38 6.40
C ASP A 364 26.81 6.55 7.93
N LEU A 365 25.73 6.12 8.56
CA LEU A 365 25.44 6.29 9.98
C LEU A 365 26.29 5.40 10.90
N ASN A 366 27.51 5.28 10.64
CA ASN A 366 28.43 4.23 10.76
C ASN A 366 29.16 3.92 12.07
N LYS A 367 29.73 2.81 12.10
CA LYS A 367 30.88 2.13 12.70
C LYS A 367 30.58 1.28 13.93
N GLU A 368 29.61 1.59 14.77
CA GLU A 368 29.32 0.79 15.98
C GLU A 368 28.38 -0.40 15.69
N LEU A 369 27.72 -0.41 14.55
CA LEU A 369 26.68 -1.38 14.20
C LEU A 369 27.16 -2.71 13.61
N LYS A 370 28.45 -2.90 13.38
CA LYS A 370 28.97 -4.24 13.04
C LYS A 370 28.63 -5.31 14.11
N ASN A 371 28.24 -4.86 15.31
CA ASN A 371 27.80 -5.72 16.41
C ASN A 371 26.28 -5.97 16.42
N VAL A 372 25.45 -5.12 15.80
CA VAL A 372 23.99 -5.27 15.74
C VAL A 372 23.57 -6.32 14.70
N SER A 373 24.41 -6.61 13.71
CA SER A 373 24.16 -7.67 12.72
C SER A 373 24.05 -9.09 13.31
N LYS A 374 24.27 -9.26 14.62
CA LYS A 374 24.15 -10.55 15.33
C LYS A 374 22.84 -10.73 16.08
N SER A 375 22.00 -9.71 16.24
CA SER A 375 20.70 -9.90 16.88
C SER A 375 19.70 -10.50 15.89
N ILE A 376 19.42 -11.78 16.07
CA ILE A 376 18.51 -12.57 15.21
C ILE A 376 17.04 -12.09 15.30
N ASN A 377 16.71 -11.23 16.25
CA ASN A 377 15.34 -10.76 16.48
C ASN A 377 15.30 -9.23 16.62
N PHE A 378 14.64 -8.58 15.68
CA PHE A 378 14.28 -7.16 15.76
C PHE A 378 13.26 -6.97 16.90
N ASN A 379 13.56 -6.10 17.86
CA ASN A 379 12.75 -5.89 19.06
C ASN A 379 12.20 -4.45 19.15
N VAL A 380 11.55 -4.11 20.26
CA VAL A 380 10.93 -2.78 20.46
C VAL A 380 11.98 -1.67 20.55
N ASP A 381 13.15 -1.95 21.13
CA ASP A 381 14.25 -0.98 21.27
C ASP A 381 14.84 -0.63 19.89
N ASP A 382 14.89 -1.62 18.99
CA ASP A 382 15.31 -1.41 17.59
C ASP A 382 14.35 -0.49 16.85
N ILE A 383 13.03 -0.54 17.15
CA ILE A 383 12.02 0.36 16.55
C ILE A 383 12.22 1.80 17.02
N GLU A 384 12.51 1.98 18.30
CA GLU A 384 12.78 3.31 18.87
C GLU A 384 14.03 3.93 18.23
N TYR A 385 15.08 3.13 18.09
CA TYR A 385 16.30 3.51 17.41
C TYR A 385 16.06 3.84 15.92
N LEU A 386 15.32 3.00 15.22
CA LEU A 386 14.89 3.27 13.83
C LEU A 386 14.14 4.61 13.74
N GLY A 387 13.27 4.90 14.71
CA GLY A 387 12.55 6.17 14.81
C GLY A 387 13.48 7.36 14.94
N GLN A 388 14.47 7.29 15.81
CA GLN A 388 15.48 8.35 15.99
C GLN A 388 16.25 8.63 14.67
N ILE A 389 16.65 7.55 13.98
CA ILE A 389 17.33 7.65 12.69
C ILE A 389 16.44 8.31 11.64
N LEU A 390 15.22 7.84 11.48
CA LEU A 390 14.27 8.38 10.49
C LEU A 390 13.99 9.86 10.77
N ARG A 391 13.73 10.26 12.02
CA ARG A 391 13.53 11.66 12.38
C ARG A 391 14.77 12.50 12.04
N LYS A 392 15.98 12.03 12.36
CA LYS A 392 17.22 12.74 12.03
C LYS A 392 17.41 12.90 10.52
N ILE A 393 17.13 11.86 9.74
CA ILE A 393 17.20 11.94 8.27
C ILE A 393 16.18 12.95 7.75
N PHE A 394 14.95 12.94 8.27
CA PHE A 394 13.91 13.86 7.85
C PHE A 394 14.19 15.30 8.25
N THR A 395 14.72 15.60 9.43
CA THR A 395 15.14 16.95 9.80
C THR A 395 16.26 17.46 8.89
N THR A 396 17.24 16.63 8.57
CA THR A 396 18.31 17.00 7.63
C THR A 396 17.79 17.17 6.19
N MET A 397 16.77 16.42 5.80
CA MET A 397 16.14 16.54 4.48
C MET A 397 15.10 17.65 4.42
N SER A 398 14.46 18.02 5.53
CA SER A 398 13.42 19.07 5.57
C SER A 398 13.97 20.45 5.21
N GLU A 399 15.24 20.72 5.46
CA GLU A 399 15.92 21.92 4.96
C GLU A 399 15.95 21.97 3.43
N ASN A 400 15.86 20.83 2.76
CA ASN A 400 15.85 20.65 1.31
C ASN A 400 14.48 20.24 0.74
N LEU A 401 13.48 20.01 1.59
CA LEU A 401 12.12 19.79 1.16
C LEU A 401 11.43 21.15 0.94
N ILE A 402 10.53 21.19 -0.01
CA ILE A 402 9.49 22.22 -0.09
C ILE A 402 8.78 22.15 1.26
N THR A 403 8.63 23.28 1.95
CA THR A 403 8.09 23.36 3.31
C THR A 403 6.98 22.31 3.52
N ILE A 404 7.33 21.24 4.21
CA ILE A 404 6.37 20.24 4.64
C ILE A 404 6.08 20.61 6.08
N ASP A 405 5.02 21.38 6.28
CA ASP A 405 4.50 21.64 7.60
C ASP A 405 3.68 20.40 7.99
N PHE A 406 4.15 19.70 8.98
CA PHE A 406 3.34 18.74 9.71
C PHE A 406 2.59 19.60 10.74
N ASP A 407 1.28 19.77 10.51
CA ASP A 407 0.43 20.33 11.55
C ASP A 407 0.45 19.33 12.73
N ASP A 408 0.99 19.73 13.89
CA ASP A 408 1.00 19.00 15.17
C ASP A 408 -0.41 18.64 15.66
#